data_9ccb1cade2647f2671e9ebe4a18106d4
#
_entry.id   9ccb1cade2647f2671e9ebe4a18106d4
#
_cell.length_a   1.000
_cell.length_b   1.000
_cell.length_c   1.000
_cell.angle_alpha   90.00
_cell.angle_beta   90.00
_cell.angle_gamma   90.00
#
_symmetry.space_group_name_H-M   'P 1'
#
loop_
_entity.id
_entity.type
_entity.pdbx_description
1 polymer ?
#
loop_
_entity_poly.entity_id
_entity_poly.type
_entity_poly.pdbx_seq_one_letter_code
_entity_poly.pdbx_strand_id
1 'polypeptide(L)'
;LIRYARETLESWDEAWPLVESHYHEIAHFQDLALKPNRDGYLQCEAAGGIRVYTVRDDGRMVGYQVFLVSLNLHYSDSLQAIQDVLYLATELRGRLIGYRFIRWCDEQLLAEGVEVVVQHVKMKHDFGPMLTRMGYELMENVYVKRLS
;
A
#
# COMPACT_ATOMS: atom_id res chain seq x y z
N LEU A 1 8.93 -17.25 -10.59
CA LEU A 1 8.74 -17.54 -9.17
C LEU A 1 8.39 -16.26 -8.41
N ILE A 2 7.24 -16.26 -7.75
CA ILE A 2 6.77 -15.10 -6.99
C ILE A 2 7.43 -15.09 -5.61
N ARG A 3 7.98 -13.93 -5.24
CA ARG A 3 8.54 -13.67 -3.91
C ARG A 3 7.96 -12.39 -3.34
N TYR A 4 7.70 -12.39 -2.04
CA TYR A 4 7.35 -11.20 -1.26
C TYR A 4 8.57 -10.78 -0.46
N ALA A 5 8.84 -9.48 -0.40
CA ALA A 5 10.02 -8.97 0.28
C ALA A 5 9.73 -7.64 0.99
N ARG A 6 10.41 -7.43 2.12
CA ARG A 6 10.52 -6.10 2.71
C ARG A 6 11.71 -5.40 2.08
N GLU A 7 11.47 -4.20 1.59
CA GLU A 7 12.50 -3.38 0.94
C GLU A 7 12.53 -1.97 1.54
N THR A 8 13.26 -1.08 0.90
CA THR A 8 13.36 0.32 1.28
C THR A 8 13.00 1.20 0.09
N LEU A 9 12.96 2.52 0.30
CA LEU A 9 12.75 3.48 -0.78
C LEU A 9 13.92 3.55 -1.78
N GLU A 10 15.00 2.81 -1.57
CA GLU A 10 16.05 2.62 -2.59
C GLU A 10 15.50 1.99 -3.87
N SER A 11 14.38 1.27 -3.80
CA SER A 11 13.68 0.71 -4.96
C SER A 11 12.81 1.72 -5.72
N TRP A 12 12.82 3.00 -5.36
CA TRP A 12 11.97 4.04 -5.94
C TRP A 12 12.03 4.10 -7.46
N ASP A 13 13.23 4.17 -8.02
CA ASP A 13 13.39 4.31 -9.47
C ASP A 13 12.92 3.05 -10.22
N GLU A 14 13.16 1.86 -9.67
CA GLU A 14 12.65 0.62 -10.23
C GLU A 14 11.11 0.55 -10.17
N ALA A 15 10.52 1.07 -9.10
CA ALA A 15 9.07 1.08 -8.92
C ALA A 15 8.36 2.11 -9.81
N TRP A 16 9.05 3.13 -10.30
CA TRP A 16 8.43 4.28 -10.95
C TRP A 16 7.50 3.91 -12.12
N PRO A 17 7.84 3.01 -13.05
CA PRO A 17 6.91 2.63 -14.12
C PRO A 17 5.60 2.02 -13.59
N LEU A 18 5.66 1.28 -12.48
CA LEU A 18 4.47 0.74 -11.82
C LEU A 18 3.65 1.85 -11.16
N VAL A 19 4.31 2.83 -10.57
CA VAL A 19 3.66 3.99 -9.95
C VAL A 19 2.88 4.80 -10.99
N GLU A 20 3.47 5.02 -12.16
CA GLU A 20 2.78 5.69 -13.27
C GLU A 20 1.55 4.91 -13.74
N SER A 21 1.70 3.60 -13.93
CA SER A 21 0.58 2.72 -14.30
C SER A 21 -0.53 2.75 -13.26
N HIS A 22 -0.16 2.72 -11.99
CA HIS A 22 -1.08 2.78 -10.86
C HIS A 22 -1.86 4.10 -10.85
N TYR A 23 -1.18 5.22 -11.03
CA TYR A 23 -1.80 6.53 -11.11
C TYR A 23 -2.86 6.59 -12.22
N HIS A 24 -2.52 6.17 -13.43
CA HIS A 24 -3.44 6.18 -14.57
C HIS A 24 -4.68 5.29 -14.34
N GLU A 25 -4.51 4.22 -13.57
CA GLU A 25 -5.62 3.31 -13.29
C GLU A 25 -6.60 3.85 -12.25
N ILE A 26 -6.11 4.46 -11.17
CA ILE A 26 -6.95 4.72 -9.97
C ILE A 26 -7.08 6.18 -9.55
N ALA A 27 -6.28 7.09 -10.07
CA ALA A 27 -6.33 8.48 -9.65
C ALA A 27 -7.73 9.06 -9.88
N HIS A 28 -8.31 9.62 -8.84
CA HIS A 28 -9.64 10.24 -8.92
C HIS A 28 -9.61 11.52 -9.76
N PHE A 29 -8.60 12.37 -9.55
CA PHE A 29 -8.38 13.60 -10.30
C PHE A 29 -7.24 13.40 -11.30
N GLN A 30 -7.58 13.05 -12.54
CA GLN A 30 -6.61 12.75 -13.60
C GLN A 30 -5.85 13.98 -14.10
N ASP A 31 -6.38 15.18 -13.86
CA ASP A 31 -5.76 16.44 -14.25
C ASP A 31 -4.73 16.96 -13.22
N LEU A 32 -4.66 16.36 -12.05
CA LEU A 32 -3.60 16.64 -11.09
C LEU A 32 -2.36 15.83 -11.48
N ALA A 33 -1.23 16.54 -11.66
CA ALA A 33 0.01 15.88 -12.05
C ALA A 33 0.52 14.90 -10.98
N LEU A 34 0.96 13.73 -11.41
CA LEU A 34 1.65 12.78 -10.55
C LEU A 34 3.03 13.34 -10.17
N LYS A 35 3.15 13.84 -8.95
CA LYS A 35 4.38 14.41 -8.42
C LYS A 35 4.53 14.04 -6.94
N PRO A 36 4.95 12.81 -6.64
CA PRO A 36 5.14 12.37 -5.26
C PRO A 36 6.18 13.23 -4.54
N ASN A 37 5.92 13.49 -3.26
CA ASN A 37 6.88 14.17 -2.39
C ASN A 37 7.96 13.18 -1.92
N ARG A 38 8.96 12.94 -2.76
CA ARG A 38 10.03 11.98 -2.48
C ARG A 38 10.76 12.29 -1.18
N ASP A 39 11.08 13.56 -0.94
CA ASP A 39 11.78 13.98 0.28
C ASP A 39 10.94 13.69 1.54
N GLY A 40 9.63 13.90 1.46
CA GLY A 40 8.71 13.56 2.54
C GLY A 40 8.69 12.05 2.85
N TYR A 41 8.68 11.22 1.81
CA TYR A 41 8.78 9.77 1.98
C TYR A 41 10.10 9.36 2.63
N LEU A 42 11.22 9.94 2.19
CA LEU A 42 12.54 9.64 2.74
C LEU A 42 12.65 10.08 4.20
N GLN A 43 12.07 11.22 4.56
CA GLN A 43 12.02 11.68 5.95
C GLN A 43 11.21 10.73 6.83
N CYS A 44 10.04 10.28 6.36
CA CYS A 44 9.24 9.30 7.07
C CYS A 44 9.97 7.97 7.25
N GLU A 45 10.69 7.52 6.22
CA GLU A 45 11.49 6.29 6.30
C GLU A 45 12.61 6.43 7.32
N ALA A 46 13.33 7.55 7.30
CA ALA A 46 14.40 7.82 8.26
C ALA A 46 13.89 7.85 9.70
N ALA A 47 12.65 8.28 9.92
CA ALA A 47 11.99 8.28 11.22
C ALA A 47 11.39 6.92 11.60
N GLY A 48 11.52 5.90 10.75
CA GLY A 48 10.96 4.57 11.01
C GLY A 48 9.45 4.45 10.73
N GLY A 49 8.85 5.43 10.07
CA GLY A 49 7.40 5.52 9.85
C GLY A 49 6.91 4.92 8.54
N ILE A 50 7.77 4.27 7.76
CA ILE A 50 7.39 3.64 6.49
C ILE A 50 7.77 2.16 6.47
N ARG A 51 6.88 1.34 5.88
CA ARG A 51 7.18 -0.03 5.50
C ARG A 51 6.92 -0.20 4.01
N VAL A 52 7.92 -0.68 3.30
CA VAL A 52 7.84 -0.97 1.85
C VAL A 52 7.87 -2.48 1.67
N TYR A 53 6.80 -3.02 1.12
CA TYR A 53 6.71 -4.43 0.76
C TYR A 53 6.56 -4.57 -0.74
N THR A 54 7.20 -5.56 -1.33
CA THR A 54 7.22 -5.76 -2.78
C THR A 54 6.82 -7.17 -3.16
N VAL A 55 6.28 -7.28 -4.37
CA VAL A 55 6.10 -8.55 -5.07
C VAL A 55 7.10 -8.58 -6.22
N ARG A 56 7.88 -9.65 -6.27
CA ARG A 56 8.83 -9.88 -7.36
C ARG A 56 8.53 -11.19 -8.08
N ASP A 57 8.60 -11.14 -9.40
CA ASP A 57 8.50 -12.31 -10.25
C ASP A 57 9.85 -12.49 -10.95
N ASP A 58 10.55 -13.58 -10.61
CA ASP A 58 11.92 -13.85 -11.06
C ASP A 58 12.85 -12.63 -10.91
N GLY A 59 12.76 -11.95 -9.78
CA GLY A 59 13.57 -10.79 -9.41
C GLY A 59 13.04 -9.44 -9.90
N ARG A 60 12.12 -9.41 -10.85
CA ARG A 60 11.51 -8.17 -11.35
C ARG A 60 10.39 -7.72 -10.43
N MET A 61 10.36 -6.46 -10.05
CA MET A 61 9.25 -5.91 -9.27
C MET A 61 7.97 -5.88 -10.11
N VAL A 62 6.91 -6.47 -9.59
CA VAL A 62 5.60 -6.55 -10.25
C VAL A 62 4.47 -6.04 -9.37
N GLY A 63 4.78 -5.63 -8.16
CA GLY A 63 3.81 -5.04 -7.25
C GLY A 63 4.47 -4.50 -5.99
N TYR A 64 3.74 -3.68 -5.27
CA TYR A 64 4.20 -3.09 -4.01
C TYR A 64 3.03 -2.76 -3.11
N GLN A 65 3.32 -2.67 -1.82
CA GLN A 65 2.44 -2.08 -0.81
C GLN A 65 3.29 -1.25 0.14
N VAL A 66 2.88 0.00 0.37
CA VAL A 66 3.56 0.91 1.28
C VAL A 66 2.61 1.28 2.40
N PHE A 67 3.09 1.19 3.62
CA PHE A 67 2.37 1.58 4.83
C PHE A 67 3.04 2.73 5.54
N LEU A 68 2.23 3.64 6.06
CA LEU A 68 2.64 4.61 7.08
C LEU A 68 2.36 3.98 8.44
N VAL A 69 3.39 3.88 9.27
CA VAL A 69 3.31 3.21 10.58
C VAL A 69 3.59 4.21 11.69
N SER A 70 2.65 4.33 12.61
CA SER A 70 2.78 5.26 13.75
C SER A 70 1.87 4.85 14.90
N LEU A 71 2.12 5.41 16.07
CA LEU A 71 1.17 5.33 17.17
C LEU A 71 -0.07 6.16 16.83
N ASN A 72 -1.23 5.64 17.21
CA ASN A 72 -2.50 6.31 16.95
C ASN A 72 -2.68 7.50 17.91
N LEU A 73 -3.18 8.63 17.40
CA LEU A 73 -3.39 9.82 18.21
C LEU A 73 -4.50 9.66 19.25
N HIS A 74 -5.46 8.76 19.01
CA HIS A 74 -6.56 8.47 19.94
C HIS A 74 -6.26 7.32 20.89
N TYR A 75 -5.32 6.45 20.48
CA TYR A 75 -4.93 5.26 21.23
C TYR A 75 -3.41 5.20 21.25
N SER A 76 -2.80 5.98 22.15
CA SER A 76 -1.36 6.27 22.13
C SER A 76 -0.44 5.07 22.32
N ASP A 77 -0.96 3.97 22.83
CA ASP A 77 -0.20 2.71 22.98
C ASP A 77 -0.41 1.74 21.82
N SER A 78 -1.26 2.11 20.85
CA SER A 78 -1.58 1.25 19.70
C SER A 78 -0.77 1.66 18.48
N LEU A 79 0.10 0.76 18.02
CA LEU A 79 0.83 0.92 16.77
C LEU A 79 -0.08 0.54 15.61
N GLN A 80 -0.19 1.44 14.63
CA GLN A 80 -1.09 1.26 13.49
C GLN A 80 -0.34 1.40 12.18
N ALA A 81 -0.77 0.64 11.18
CA ALA A 81 -0.28 0.73 9.81
C ALA A 81 -1.42 1.15 8.89
N ILE A 82 -1.23 2.25 8.19
CA ILE A 82 -2.19 2.78 7.22
C ILE A 82 -1.60 2.62 5.83
N GLN A 83 -2.31 1.88 4.98
CA GLN A 83 -1.88 1.70 3.59
C GLN A 83 -1.89 3.05 2.87
N ASP A 84 -0.75 3.40 2.30
CA ASP A 84 -0.59 4.57 1.44
C ASP A 84 -0.88 4.19 -0.01
N VAL A 85 -0.22 3.15 -0.51
CA VAL A 85 -0.40 2.63 -1.87
C VAL A 85 -0.34 1.11 -1.88
N LEU A 86 -1.10 0.50 -2.79
CA LEU A 86 -1.08 -0.93 -3.08
C LEU A 86 -1.29 -1.12 -4.58
N TYR A 87 -0.37 -1.81 -5.22
CA TYR A 87 -0.45 -2.11 -6.65
C TYR A 87 0.09 -3.51 -6.96
N LEU A 88 -0.59 -4.18 -7.86
CA LEU A 88 -0.13 -5.43 -8.46
C LEU A 88 -0.34 -5.34 -9.97
N ALA A 89 0.68 -5.68 -10.74
CA ALA A 89 0.62 -5.66 -12.20
C ALA A 89 -0.61 -6.44 -12.71
N THR A 90 -1.29 -5.89 -13.71
CA THR A 90 -2.60 -6.40 -14.17
C THR A 90 -2.55 -7.85 -14.60
N GLU A 91 -1.46 -8.29 -15.24
CA GLU A 91 -1.28 -9.67 -15.70
C GLU A 91 -1.20 -10.70 -14.56
N LEU A 92 -0.97 -10.25 -13.33
CA LEU A 92 -0.90 -11.14 -12.16
C LEU A 92 -2.18 -11.13 -11.32
N ARG A 93 -3.16 -10.32 -11.69
CA ARG A 93 -4.45 -10.25 -10.98
C ARG A 93 -5.33 -11.45 -11.35
N GLY A 94 -6.34 -11.70 -10.53
CA GLY A 94 -7.22 -12.86 -10.72
C GLY A 94 -6.62 -14.19 -10.27
N ARG A 95 -5.42 -14.16 -9.72
CA ARG A 95 -4.75 -15.29 -9.06
C ARG A 95 -4.72 -15.01 -7.55
N LEU A 96 -4.29 -15.98 -6.77
CA LEU A 96 -4.15 -15.80 -5.32
C LEU A 96 -2.96 -14.94 -4.89
N ILE A 97 -2.21 -14.36 -5.83
CA ILE A 97 -0.99 -13.59 -5.56
C ILE A 97 -1.29 -12.38 -4.68
N GLY A 98 -2.30 -11.58 -5.05
CA GLY A 98 -2.69 -10.39 -4.27
C GLY A 98 -3.18 -10.75 -2.87
N TYR A 99 -4.02 -11.77 -2.75
CA TYR A 99 -4.48 -12.29 -1.46
C TYR A 99 -3.30 -12.70 -0.56
N ARG A 100 -2.41 -13.51 -1.10
CA ARG A 100 -1.23 -14.01 -0.36
C ARG A 100 -0.28 -12.87 -0.01
N PHE A 101 -0.15 -11.89 -0.88
CA PHE A 101 0.70 -10.72 -0.63
C PHE A 101 0.18 -9.90 0.55
N ILE A 102 -1.10 -9.54 0.55
CA ILE A 102 -1.70 -8.77 1.64
C ILE A 102 -1.58 -9.55 2.95
N ARG A 103 -1.89 -10.84 2.93
CA ARG A 103 -1.76 -11.69 4.10
C ARG A 103 -0.31 -11.72 4.63
N TRP A 104 0.66 -11.86 3.74
CA TRP A 104 2.07 -11.83 4.11
C TRP A 104 2.46 -10.49 4.73
N CYS A 105 1.98 -9.37 4.17
CA CYS A 105 2.21 -8.04 4.76
C CYS A 105 1.62 -7.94 6.18
N ASP A 106 0.40 -8.43 6.37
CA ASP A 106 -0.24 -8.44 7.71
C ASP A 106 0.60 -9.24 8.71
N GLU A 107 1.14 -10.38 8.29
CA GLU A 107 2.02 -11.20 9.13
C GLU A 107 3.32 -10.47 9.50
N GLN A 108 3.91 -9.72 8.57
CA GLN A 108 5.10 -8.91 8.84
C GLN A 108 4.79 -7.78 9.83
N LEU A 109 3.69 -7.08 9.63
CA LEU A 109 3.26 -5.99 10.50
C LEU A 109 2.94 -6.48 11.91
N LEU A 110 2.24 -7.61 12.02
CA LEU A 110 1.95 -8.24 13.32
C LEU A 110 3.25 -8.58 14.08
N ALA A 111 4.24 -9.12 13.37
CA ALA A 111 5.53 -9.46 13.97
C ALA A 111 6.28 -8.24 14.54
N GLU A 112 5.99 -7.03 14.01
CA GLU A 112 6.55 -5.77 14.50
C GLU A 112 5.71 -5.12 15.61
N GLY A 113 4.60 -5.72 16.02
CA GLY A 113 3.72 -5.20 17.06
C GLY A 113 2.61 -4.27 16.57
N VAL A 114 2.37 -4.22 15.26
CA VAL A 114 1.21 -3.49 14.73
C VAL A 114 -0.08 -4.17 15.18
N GLU A 115 -0.98 -3.41 15.77
CA GLU A 115 -2.26 -3.91 16.26
C GLU A 115 -3.40 -3.73 15.26
N VAL A 116 -3.34 -2.66 14.45
CA VAL A 116 -4.41 -2.31 13.51
C VAL A 116 -3.81 -1.98 12.16
N VAL A 117 -4.37 -2.58 11.11
CA VAL A 117 -4.04 -2.28 9.71
C VAL A 117 -5.26 -1.67 9.05
N VAL A 118 -5.05 -0.51 8.40
CA VAL A 118 -6.07 0.19 7.63
C VAL A 118 -5.74 0.08 6.15
N GLN A 119 -6.69 -0.41 5.35
CA GLN A 119 -6.59 -0.49 3.89
C GLN A 119 -7.53 0.53 3.26
N HIS A 120 -7.01 1.33 2.33
CA HIS A 120 -7.79 2.24 1.50
C HIS A 120 -8.13 1.57 0.17
N VAL A 121 -9.41 1.49 -0.16
CA VAL A 121 -9.89 0.83 -1.38
C VAL A 121 -10.55 1.88 -2.26
N LYS A 122 -10.02 2.07 -3.46
CA LYS A 122 -10.61 2.98 -4.45
C LYS A 122 -11.84 2.37 -5.10
N MET A 123 -12.90 3.16 -5.25
CA MET A 123 -14.13 2.71 -5.91
C MET A 123 -13.89 2.22 -7.35
N LYS A 124 -12.91 2.81 -8.05
CA LYS A 124 -12.55 2.41 -9.42
C LYS A 124 -11.99 0.99 -9.51
N HIS A 125 -11.42 0.48 -8.42
CA HIS A 125 -10.82 -0.85 -8.36
C HIS A 125 -11.09 -1.42 -6.97
N ASP A 126 -12.32 -1.93 -6.79
CA ASP A 126 -12.79 -2.38 -5.48
C ASP A 126 -12.36 -3.83 -5.20
N PHE A 127 -11.39 -3.99 -4.32
CA PHE A 127 -10.98 -5.30 -3.79
C PHE A 127 -11.49 -5.53 -2.35
N GLY A 128 -12.45 -4.72 -1.92
CA GLY A 128 -13.08 -4.87 -0.61
C GLY A 128 -13.62 -6.25 -0.30
N PRO A 129 -14.30 -6.95 -1.26
CA PRO A 129 -14.76 -8.32 -1.02
C PRO A 129 -13.64 -9.30 -0.65
N MET A 130 -12.45 -9.14 -1.23
CA MET A 130 -11.29 -9.95 -0.86
C MET A 130 -10.84 -9.63 0.56
N LEU A 131 -10.77 -8.35 0.93
CA LEU A 131 -10.40 -7.92 2.28
C LEU A 131 -11.37 -8.46 3.33
N THR A 132 -12.67 -8.43 3.05
CA THR A 132 -13.70 -8.97 3.94
C THR A 132 -13.48 -10.47 4.21
N ARG A 133 -13.10 -11.23 3.18
CA ARG A 133 -12.76 -12.66 3.34
C ARG A 133 -11.50 -12.88 4.19
N MET A 134 -10.65 -11.87 4.29
CA MET A 134 -9.42 -11.89 5.09
C MET A 134 -9.63 -11.44 6.54
N GLY A 135 -10.86 -11.04 6.90
CA GLY A 135 -11.21 -10.57 8.23
C GLY A 135 -11.19 -9.05 8.40
N TYR A 136 -10.97 -8.30 7.32
CA TYR A 136 -11.13 -6.83 7.35
C TYR A 136 -12.61 -6.46 7.40
N GLU A 137 -12.91 -5.37 8.06
CA GLU A 137 -14.25 -4.80 8.15
C GLU A 137 -14.29 -3.43 7.50
N LEU A 138 -15.37 -3.09 6.82
CA LEU A 138 -15.58 -1.74 6.32
C LEU A 138 -15.86 -0.81 7.49
N MET A 139 -14.93 0.10 7.77
CA MET A 139 -15.01 0.98 8.94
C MET A 139 -15.65 2.32 8.62
N GLU A 140 -15.31 2.92 7.48
CA GLU A 140 -15.76 4.26 7.12
C GLU A 140 -15.76 4.49 5.62
N ASN A 141 -16.46 5.55 5.19
CA ASN A 141 -16.41 6.03 3.82
C ASN A 141 -15.61 7.33 3.76
N VAL A 142 -14.86 7.55 2.69
CA VAL A 142 -14.07 8.75 2.47
C VAL A 142 -14.71 9.57 1.35
N TYR A 143 -15.07 10.81 1.67
CA TYR A 143 -15.64 11.75 0.70
C TYR A 143 -14.59 12.80 0.34
N VAL A 144 -14.47 13.13 -0.94
CA VAL A 144 -13.51 14.12 -1.43
C VAL A 144 -14.22 15.23 -2.21
N LYS A 145 -13.74 16.46 -2.04
CA LYS A 145 -14.23 17.62 -2.79
C LYS A 145 -13.03 18.46 -3.20
N ARG A 146 -12.96 18.79 -4.47
CA ARG A 146 -11.97 19.75 -4.97
C ARG A 146 -12.44 21.18 -4.68
N LEU A 147 -11.59 22.00 -4.11
CA LEU A 147 -11.93 23.37 -3.75
C LEU A 147 -11.44 24.41 -4.77
N SER A 148 -10.53 24.00 -5.65
CA SER A 148 -10.01 24.91 -6.69
C SER A 148 -9.69 24.18 -7.98
#